data_e68a75654743130e01d6d37d9db73d80
#
_entry.id   e68a75654743130e01d6d37d9db73d80
#
_cell.length_a   1.000
_cell.length_b   1.000
_cell.length_c   1.000
_cell.angle_alpha   90.00
_cell.angle_beta   90.00
_cell.angle_gamma   90.00
#
_symmetry.space_group_name_H-M   'P 1'
#
loop_
_entity.id
_entity.type
_entity.pdbx_description
1 polymer ?
#
loop_
_entity_poly.entity_id
_entity_poly.type
_entity_poly.pdbx_seq_one_letter_code
_entity_poly.pdbx_strand_id
1 'polypeptide(L)'
;MKYYNKVSNLLLTALVMTTGFSMQSCKDQPDEFELTGGTPTIDYIRPASASAKDSLLVQAYPQANICIVGSNLTSIQQIYFNDKKAILNTSFITDNTLVVQIPSAIPDVVSDKIYLITADHDTLTYDFHIVIPAPNVAQMSCEYAAPGSLATIYGGYFIDDPNVPLEVTFPDGKKAEIKSISSTRSTITFVVPECTT
;
A
#
# COMPACT_ATOMS: atom_id res chain seq x y z
N MET A 1 18.55 16.18 -78.42
CA MET A 1 17.83 16.78 -77.25
C MET A 1 16.65 15.95 -76.68
N LYS A 2 16.00 15.09 -77.39
CA LYS A 2 14.87 14.30 -76.85
C LYS A 2 15.26 13.15 -75.90
N TYR A 3 16.47 12.64 -75.96
CA TYR A 3 16.93 11.54 -75.10
C TYR A 3 17.34 12.02 -73.69
N TYR A 4 17.90 13.21 -73.61
CA TYR A 4 18.35 13.77 -72.32
C TYR A 4 17.20 14.04 -71.34
N ASN A 5 16.07 14.50 -71.80
CA ASN A 5 14.89 14.77 -71.00
C ASN A 5 14.22 13.48 -70.46
N LYS A 6 14.31 12.34 -71.18
CA LYS A 6 13.76 11.07 -70.72
C LYS A 6 14.60 10.45 -69.62
N VAL A 7 15.93 10.56 -69.71
CA VAL A 7 16.83 10.04 -68.65
C VAL A 7 16.76 10.91 -67.38
N SER A 8 16.65 12.25 -67.55
CA SER A 8 16.47 13.15 -66.42
C SER A 8 15.18 12.95 -65.66
N ASN A 9 14.05 12.69 -66.40
CA ASN A 9 12.78 12.40 -65.75
C ASN A 9 12.73 11.00 -65.09
N LEU A 10 13.45 10.02 -65.66
CA LEU A 10 13.56 8.68 -65.04
C LEU A 10 14.43 8.71 -63.77
N LEU A 11 15.47 9.52 -63.77
CA LEU A 11 16.32 9.75 -62.54
C LEU A 11 15.59 10.53 -61.49
N LEU A 12 14.74 11.52 -61.86
CA LEU A 12 13.93 12.26 -60.90
C LEU A 12 12.83 11.41 -60.24
N THR A 13 12.17 10.52 -61.02
CA THR A 13 11.18 9.60 -60.51
C THR A 13 11.79 8.50 -59.63
N ALA A 14 12.99 8.00 -59.93
CA ALA A 14 13.72 7.07 -59.07
C ALA A 14 14.15 7.72 -57.77
N LEU A 15 14.57 9.00 -57.76
CA LEU A 15 14.97 9.74 -56.54
C LEU A 15 13.77 10.02 -55.62
N VAL A 16 12.56 10.25 -56.16
CA VAL A 16 11.35 10.48 -55.40
C VAL A 16 10.82 9.18 -54.77
N MET A 17 11.04 8.02 -55.42
CA MET A 17 10.62 6.71 -54.86
C MET A 17 11.54 6.21 -53.75
N THR A 18 12.78 6.64 -53.67
CA THR A 18 13.73 6.22 -52.62
C THR A 18 13.63 7.05 -51.33
N THR A 19 13.01 8.23 -51.34
CA THR A 19 12.80 9.05 -50.14
C THR A 19 11.50 8.76 -49.39
N GLY A 20 10.63 7.88 -49.95
CA GLY A 20 9.34 7.53 -49.32
C GLY A 20 9.38 6.41 -48.25
N PHE A 21 10.53 5.75 -48.03
CA PHE A 21 10.59 4.55 -47.17
C PHE A 21 11.29 4.76 -45.82
N SER A 22 11.63 5.98 -45.42
CA SER A 22 12.38 6.23 -44.14
C SER A 22 11.57 6.94 -43.08
N MET A 23 10.25 6.88 -43.07
CA MET A 23 9.40 7.33 -41.99
C MET A 23 8.69 6.14 -41.30
N GLN A 24 9.43 5.05 -41.04
CA GLN A 24 9.07 4.22 -39.92
C GLN A 24 9.71 4.85 -38.68
N SER A 25 9.09 5.92 -38.21
CA SER A 25 9.23 6.35 -36.83
C SER A 25 8.89 5.14 -35.96
N CYS A 26 9.86 4.62 -35.22
CA CYS A 26 9.61 3.73 -34.12
C CYS A 26 8.55 4.42 -33.26
N LYS A 27 7.38 3.84 -33.19
CA LYS A 27 6.42 4.14 -32.14
C LYS A 27 6.96 3.48 -30.86
N ASP A 28 8.06 4.01 -30.32
CA ASP A 28 8.40 3.87 -28.92
C ASP A 28 7.55 4.90 -28.14
N GLN A 29 6.24 4.80 -28.29
CA GLN A 29 5.37 5.29 -27.25
C GLN A 29 5.50 4.28 -26.12
N PRO A 30 5.86 4.71 -24.90
CA PRO A 30 5.73 3.85 -23.73
C PRO A 30 4.32 3.29 -23.76
N ASP A 31 4.20 1.98 -23.56
CA ASP A 31 2.92 1.31 -23.55
C ASP A 31 1.96 2.12 -22.67
N GLU A 32 0.91 2.65 -23.29
CA GLU A 32 -0.09 3.42 -22.57
C GLU A 32 -0.69 2.47 -21.55
N PHE A 33 -0.78 2.89 -20.29
CA PHE A 33 -1.38 2.08 -19.24
C PHE A 33 -2.84 1.79 -19.62
N GLU A 34 -3.08 0.61 -20.18
CA GLU A 34 -4.41 0.15 -20.52
C GLU A 34 -5.00 -0.60 -19.33
N LEU A 35 -6.17 -0.16 -18.89
CA LEU A 35 -6.97 -0.91 -17.93
C LEU A 35 -7.48 -2.17 -18.65
N THR A 36 -6.92 -3.32 -18.31
CA THR A 36 -7.44 -4.60 -18.79
C THR A 36 -8.72 -4.92 -18.04
N GLY A 37 -9.77 -5.30 -18.78
CA GLY A 37 -11.01 -5.80 -18.17
C GLY A 37 -10.81 -7.23 -17.68
N GLY A 38 -11.30 -7.52 -16.47
CA GLY A 38 -11.28 -8.85 -15.90
C GLY A 38 -11.25 -8.79 -14.37
N THR A 39 -11.64 -9.88 -13.73
CA THR A 39 -11.57 -10.00 -12.26
C THR A 39 -10.11 -10.19 -11.85
N PRO A 40 -9.53 -9.31 -11.04
CA PRO A 40 -8.15 -9.47 -10.57
C PRO A 40 -8.03 -10.68 -9.66
N THR A 41 -6.88 -11.34 -9.70
CA THR A 41 -6.53 -12.42 -8.77
C THR A 41 -5.18 -12.12 -8.12
N ILE A 42 -4.98 -12.61 -6.90
CA ILE A 42 -3.68 -12.58 -6.23
C ILE A 42 -3.23 -14.02 -6.04
N ASP A 43 -2.07 -14.35 -6.59
CA ASP A 43 -1.46 -15.67 -6.40
C ASP A 43 -0.60 -15.68 -5.14
N TYR A 44 0.27 -14.68 -4.98
CA TYR A 44 1.11 -14.50 -3.79
C TYR A 44 1.67 -13.08 -3.70
N ILE A 45 2.25 -12.78 -2.54
CA ILE A 45 2.96 -11.53 -2.28
C ILE A 45 4.43 -11.84 -1.98
N ARG A 46 5.33 -10.99 -2.45
CA ARG A 46 6.78 -11.09 -2.24
C ARG A 46 7.40 -9.73 -1.96
N PRO A 47 8.64 -9.67 -1.45
CA PRO A 47 9.37 -8.40 -1.38
C PRO A 47 9.56 -7.80 -2.79
N ALA A 48 9.55 -6.46 -2.88
CA ALA A 48 9.78 -5.77 -4.15
C ALA A 48 11.24 -5.90 -4.64
N SER A 49 12.17 -6.29 -3.76
CA SER A 49 13.58 -6.48 -4.12
C SER A 49 13.77 -7.64 -5.09
N ALA A 50 14.53 -7.41 -6.16
CA ALA A 50 14.86 -8.44 -7.15
C ALA A 50 15.68 -9.62 -6.55
N SER A 51 16.47 -9.37 -5.51
CA SER A 51 17.24 -10.40 -4.81
C SER A 51 16.39 -11.39 -4.00
N ALA A 52 15.15 -11.01 -3.68
CA ALA A 52 14.21 -11.79 -2.89
C ALA A 52 12.97 -12.21 -3.71
N LYS A 53 13.09 -12.31 -5.02
CA LYS A 53 11.98 -12.61 -5.93
C LYS A 53 11.29 -13.95 -5.67
N ASP A 54 12.00 -14.91 -5.10
CA ASP A 54 11.50 -16.26 -4.81
C ASP A 54 11.00 -16.42 -3.36
N SER A 55 10.95 -15.31 -2.59
CA SER A 55 10.50 -15.32 -1.20
C SER A 55 9.00 -15.05 -1.12
N LEU A 56 8.27 -15.93 -0.45
CA LEU A 56 6.88 -15.69 -0.10
C LEU A 56 6.79 -14.77 1.11
N LEU A 57 5.91 -13.77 1.03
CA LEU A 57 5.66 -12.81 2.11
C LEU A 57 4.22 -12.95 2.60
N VAL A 58 4.05 -13.26 3.88
CA VAL A 58 2.73 -13.36 4.54
C VAL A 58 2.49 -12.21 5.52
N GLN A 59 3.55 -11.46 5.82
CA GLN A 59 3.51 -10.29 6.69
C GLN A 59 4.60 -9.29 6.32
N ALA A 60 4.38 -8.02 6.64
CA ALA A 60 5.40 -6.98 6.47
C ALA A 60 5.19 -5.81 7.43
N TYR A 61 6.24 -5.02 7.60
CA TYR A 61 6.19 -3.78 8.38
C TYR A 61 5.62 -2.61 7.55
N PRO A 62 5.05 -1.58 8.20
CA PRO A 62 4.76 -0.32 7.55
C PRO A 62 5.97 0.23 6.80
N GLN A 63 5.73 0.94 5.69
CA GLN A 63 6.73 1.49 4.77
C GLN A 63 7.52 0.44 3.96
N ALA A 64 7.31 -0.86 4.14
CA ALA A 64 7.91 -1.86 3.28
C ALA A 64 7.33 -1.78 1.85
N ASN A 65 8.20 -1.98 0.85
CA ASN A 65 7.77 -2.14 -0.54
C ASN A 65 7.53 -3.62 -0.81
N ILE A 66 6.32 -3.94 -1.25
CA ILE A 66 5.91 -5.30 -1.61
C ILE A 66 5.52 -5.37 -3.07
N CYS A 67 5.61 -6.57 -3.63
CA CYS A 67 5.15 -6.89 -4.97
C CYS A 67 4.04 -7.93 -4.87
N ILE A 68 2.86 -7.54 -5.29
CA ILE A 68 1.70 -8.43 -5.45
C ILE A 68 1.82 -9.08 -6.82
N VAL A 69 1.71 -10.40 -6.88
CA VAL A 69 1.76 -11.19 -8.11
C VAL A 69 0.40 -11.86 -8.31
N GLY A 70 -0.10 -11.80 -9.54
CA GLY A 70 -1.43 -12.31 -9.86
C GLY A 70 -1.80 -12.12 -11.32
N SER A 71 -3.06 -11.84 -11.60
CA SER A 71 -3.58 -11.59 -12.95
C SER A 71 -4.58 -10.45 -12.95
N ASN A 72 -4.72 -9.74 -14.10
CA ASN A 72 -5.61 -8.60 -14.27
C ASN A 72 -5.40 -7.45 -13.26
N LEU A 73 -4.16 -7.28 -12.76
CA LEU A 73 -3.85 -6.29 -11.72
C LEU A 73 -3.94 -4.85 -12.23
N THR A 74 -3.91 -4.62 -13.55
CA THR A 74 -4.13 -3.29 -14.16
C THR A 74 -5.54 -2.76 -13.95
N SER A 75 -6.51 -3.63 -13.62
CA SER A 75 -7.88 -3.21 -13.28
C SER A 75 -7.99 -2.52 -11.91
N ILE A 76 -6.95 -2.61 -11.05
CA ILE A 76 -6.97 -2.11 -9.69
C ILE A 76 -6.74 -0.61 -9.67
N GLN A 77 -7.66 0.14 -9.06
CA GLN A 77 -7.59 1.58 -8.89
C GLN A 77 -7.23 2.03 -7.47
N GLN A 78 -7.57 1.23 -6.47
CA GLN A 78 -7.26 1.55 -5.09
C GLN A 78 -6.84 0.30 -4.33
N ILE A 79 -5.92 0.51 -3.39
CA ILE A 79 -5.47 -0.55 -2.48
C ILE A 79 -5.46 -0.02 -1.05
N TYR A 80 -5.94 -0.82 -0.13
CA TYR A 80 -5.93 -0.53 1.29
C TYR A 80 -5.24 -1.67 2.03
N PHE A 81 -4.46 -1.31 3.03
CA PHE A 81 -3.87 -2.21 4.02
C PHE A 81 -4.60 -1.98 5.33
N ASN A 82 -5.38 -2.95 5.80
CA ASN A 82 -6.38 -2.74 6.81
C ASN A 82 -7.35 -1.62 6.36
N ASP A 83 -7.42 -0.51 7.08
CA ASP A 83 -8.23 0.66 6.77
C ASP A 83 -7.43 1.82 6.12
N LYS A 84 -6.12 1.67 5.91
CA LYS A 84 -5.25 2.73 5.38
C LYS A 84 -5.00 2.58 3.88
N LYS A 85 -5.34 3.64 3.14
CA LYS A 85 -5.13 3.68 1.68
C LYS A 85 -3.64 3.81 1.35
N ALA A 86 -3.15 2.96 0.46
CA ALA A 86 -1.83 3.09 -0.13
C ALA A 86 -1.85 3.98 -1.38
N ILE A 87 -0.69 4.53 -1.71
CA ILE A 87 -0.50 5.31 -2.93
C ILE A 87 -0.10 4.35 -4.04
N LEU A 88 -0.92 4.27 -5.09
CA LEU A 88 -0.60 3.53 -6.29
C LEU A 88 0.18 4.39 -7.28
N ASN A 89 1.22 3.82 -7.86
CA ASN A 89 1.92 4.41 -9.00
C ASN A 89 1.74 3.48 -10.21
N THR A 90 1.04 3.97 -11.22
CA THR A 90 0.70 3.20 -12.43
C THR A 90 1.92 2.69 -13.18
N SER A 91 3.08 3.36 -13.05
CA SER A 91 4.35 2.90 -13.64
C SER A 91 4.87 1.59 -13.04
N PHE A 92 4.34 1.18 -11.89
CA PHE A 92 4.70 -0.06 -11.18
C PHE A 92 3.57 -1.10 -11.18
N ILE A 93 2.60 -0.92 -12.08
CA ILE A 93 1.49 -1.85 -12.25
C ILE A 93 1.57 -2.45 -13.65
N THR A 94 1.59 -3.76 -13.70
CA THR A 94 1.45 -4.56 -14.92
C THR A 94 0.27 -5.51 -14.74
N ASP A 95 -0.11 -6.22 -15.77
CA ASP A 95 -1.20 -7.20 -15.67
C ASP A 95 -0.92 -8.30 -14.60
N ASN A 96 0.35 -8.65 -14.42
CA ASN A 96 0.75 -9.76 -13.54
C ASN A 96 1.46 -9.32 -12.25
N THR A 97 1.87 -8.06 -12.15
CA THR A 97 2.59 -7.57 -10.96
C THR A 97 2.17 -6.15 -10.59
N LEU A 98 2.05 -5.90 -9.29
CA LEU A 98 1.78 -4.59 -8.73
C LEU A 98 2.74 -4.34 -7.58
N VAL A 99 3.59 -3.31 -7.70
CA VAL A 99 4.49 -2.91 -6.62
C VAL A 99 3.91 -1.72 -5.89
N VAL A 100 3.81 -1.85 -4.56
CA VAL A 100 3.21 -0.84 -3.70
C VAL A 100 3.94 -0.76 -2.37
N GLN A 101 3.98 0.45 -1.79
CA GLN A 101 4.47 0.67 -0.45
C GLN A 101 3.33 0.58 0.56
N ILE A 102 3.53 -0.18 1.64
CA ILE A 102 2.60 -0.23 2.77
C ILE A 102 2.57 1.15 3.44
N PRO A 103 1.39 1.72 3.73
CA PRO A 103 1.27 3.01 4.41
C PRO A 103 2.00 3.03 5.74
N SER A 104 2.56 4.19 6.09
CA SER A 104 3.17 4.42 7.42
C SER A 104 2.13 4.71 8.50
N ALA A 105 0.92 5.08 8.09
CA ALA A 105 -0.16 5.42 9.02
C ALA A 105 -0.59 4.19 9.83
N ILE A 106 -0.74 4.38 11.14
CA ILE A 106 -1.24 3.35 12.04
C ILE A 106 -2.73 3.11 11.73
N PRO A 107 -3.17 1.85 11.56
CA PRO A 107 -4.57 1.54 11.28
C PRO A 107 -5.47 1.89 12.48
N ASP A 108 -6.71 2.27 12.21
CA ASP A 108 -7.75 2.39 13.24
C ASP A 108 -8.40 1.04 13.53
N VAL A 109 -8.46 0.18 12.50
CA VAL A 109 -8.99 -1.19 12.60
C VAL A 109 -7.97 -2.14 11.97
N VAL A 110 -7.57 -3.16 12.72
CA VAL A 110 -6.67 -4.23 12.25
C VAL A 110 -7.52 -5.38 11.74
N SER A 111 -7.57 -5.54 10.43
CA SER A 111 -8.33 -6.62 9.76
C SER A 111 -7.45 -7.75 9.24
N ASP A 112 -6.12 -7.53 9.23
CA ASP A 112 -5.13 -8.44 8.62
C ASP A 112 -5.44 -8.77 7.16
N LYS A 113 -5.94 -7.76 6.42
CA LYS A 113 -6.33 -7.89 5.02
C LYS A 113 -5.80 -6.74 4.17
N ILE A 114 -5.54 -7.09 2.92
CA ILE A 114 -5.40 -6.13 1.82
C ILE A 114 -6.74 -6.10 1.08
N TYR A 115 -7.21 -4.91 0.77
CA TYR A 115 -8.40 -4.68 -0.05
C TYR A 115 -7.97 -4.01 -1.34
N LEU A 116 -8.28 -4.64 -2.48
CA LEU A 116 -8.04 -4.11 -3.81
C LEU A 116 -9.37 -3.77 -4.44
N ILE A 117 -9.51 -2.52 -4.86
CA ILE A 117 -10.75 -2.01 -5.45
C ILE A 117 -10.50 -1.76 -6.94
N THR A 118 -11.34 -2.37 -7.77
CA THR A 118 -11.28 -2.26 -9.23
C THR A 118 -11.97 -0.98 -9.72
N ALA A 119 -11.86 -0.72 -11.03
CA ALA A 119 -12.59 0.33 -11.73
C ALA A 119 -14.11 0.17 -11.61
N ASP A 120 -14.60 -1.06 -11.56
CA ASP A 120 -16.02 -1.40 -11.44
C ASP A 120 -16.53 -1.38 -9.99
N HIS A 121 -15.68 -0.92 -9.06
CA HIS A 121 -15.95 -0.89 -7.61
C HIS A 121 -16.06 -2.28 -6.94
N ASP A 122 -15.65 -3.33 -7.61
CA ASP A 122 -15.51 -4.64 -6.99
C ASP A 122 -14.32 -4.65 -6.02
N THR A 123 -14.48 -5.36 -4.90
CA THR A 123 -13.45 -5.46 -3.87
C THR A 123 -12.94 -6.89 -3.78
N LEU A 124 -11.65 -7.06 -4.06
CA LEU A 124 -10.92 -8.29 -3.79
C LEU A 124 -10.22 -8.17 -2.43
N THR A 125 -10.30 -9.21 -1.61
CA THR A 125 -9.61 -9.27 -0.31
C THR A 125 -8.55 -10.36 -0.31
N TYR A 126 -7.42 -10.09 0.35
CA TYR A 126 -6.32 -11.02 0.51
C TYR A 126 -5.80 -10.97 1.96
N ASP A 127 -5.59 -12.14 2.58
CA ASP A 127 -5.10 -12.21 3.96
C ASP A 127 -3.61 -11.86 4.01
N PHE A 128 -3.27 -10.80 4.74
CA PHE A 128 -1.91 -10.31 4.86
C PHE A 128 -1.72 -9.52 6.15
N HIS A 129 -0.79 -9.95 6.98
CA HIS A 129 -0.55 -9.33 8.29
C HIS A 129 0.38 -8.11 8.19
N ILE A 130 -0.07 -6.97 8.71
CA ILE A 130 0.78 -5.79 8.89
C ILE A 130 1.33 -5.82 10.31
N VAL A 131 2.64 -6.01 10.42
CA VAL A 131 3.32 -6.08 11.72
C VAL A 131 3.36 -4.70 12.37
N ILE A 132 2.45 -4.47 13.29
CA ILE A 132 2.41 -3.21 14.06
C ILE A 132 3.26 -3.39 15.31
N PRO A 133 4.17 -2.45 15.62
CA PRO A 133 4.94 -2.50 16.86
C PRO A 133 4.05 -2.58 18.09
N ALA A 134 4.48 -3.30 19.11
CA ALA A 134 3.78 -3.35 20.39
C ALA A 134 3.63 -1.96 21.01
N PRO A 135 2.57 -1.70 21.78
CA PRO A 135 2.40 -0.45 22.51
C PRO A 135 3.63 -0.16 23.41
N ASN A 136 4.10 1.08 23.37
CA ASN A 136 5.16 1.53 24.25
C ASN A 136 4.68 2.67 25.14
N VAL A 137 5.12 2.67 26.39
CA VAL A 137 4.86 3.74 27.37
C VAL A 137 6.12 4.57 27.53
N ALA A 138 6.02 5.88 27.29
CA ALA A 138 7.12 6.83 27.47
C ALA A 138 7.03 7.54 28.81
N GLN A 139 5.83 7.98 29.22
CA GLN A 139 5.61 8.68 30.48
C GLN A 139 4.13 8.64 30.89
N MET A 140 3.86 9.00 32.14
CA MET A 140 2.52 9.18 32.68
C MET A 140 2.34 10.63 33.14
N SER A 141 1.14 11.17 33.04
CA SER A 141 0.83 12.56 33.41
C SER A 141 1.00 12.83 34.89
N CYS A 142 0.75 11.83 35.73
CA CYS A 142 0.87 11.91 37.19
C CYS A 142 1.15 10.52 37.77
N GLU A 143 2.25 10.37 38.49
CA GLU A 143 2.63 9.12 39.16
C GLU A 143 1.80 8.83 40.41
N TYR A 144 1.20 9.89 41.02
CA TYR A 144 0.43 9.84 42.26
C TYR A 144 -1.05 10.18 42.03
N ALA A 145 -1.64 9.68 40.94
CA ALA A 145 -3.06 9.90 40.64
C ALA A 145 -3.94 9.15 41.67
N ALA A 146 -4.90 9.86 42.27
CA ALA A 146 -5.82 9.26 43.23
C ALA A 146 -6.75 8.24 42.60
N PRO A 147 -7.17 7.19 43.31
CA PRO A 147 -8.22 6.28 42.86
C PRO A 147 -9.47 7.04 42.41
N GLY A 148 -10.08 6.60 41.28
CA GLY A 148 -11.23 7.25 40.66
C GLY A 148 -10.90 8.50 39.83
N SER A 149 -9.66 9.02 39.86
CA SER A 149 -9.25 10.16 39.05
C SER A 149 -8.87 9.72 37.63
N LEU A 150 -8.84 10.68 36.70
CA LEU A 150 -8.33 10.48 35.35
C LEU A 150 -6.80 10.60 35.33
N ALA A 151 -6.13 9.66 34.72
CA ALA A 151 -4.71 9.71 34.41
C ALA A 151 -4.49 9.51 32.92
N THR A 152 -3.38 10.02 32.40
CA THR A 152 -3.00 9.91 30.99
C THR A 152 -1.62 9.30 30.85
N ILE A 153 -1.52 8.29 30.01
CA ILE A 153 -0.27 7.68 29.56
C ILE A 153 0.09 8.28 28.20
N TYR A 154 1.36 8.63 28.03
CA TYR A 154 1.96 9.05 26.75
C TYR A 154 2.91 7.97 26.25
N GLY A 155 2.87 7.74 24.92
CA GLY A 155 3.70 6.70 24.31
C GLY A 155 3.42 6.56 22.83
N GLY A 156 3.28 5.34 22.33
CA GLY A 156 2.98 5.09 20.93
C GLY A 156 2.33 3.73 20.69
N TYR A 157 1.73 3.58 19.52
CA TYR A 157 1.09 2.36 19.04
C TYR A 157 -0.06 1.88 19.92
N PHE A 158 -0.82 2.79 20.52
CA PHE A 158 -2.00 2.45 21.30
C PHE A 158 -3.19 2.14 20.40
N ILE A 159 -3.29 0.89 19.97
CA ILE A 159 -4.35 0.40 19.10
C ILE A 159 -5.29 -0.47 19.90
N ASP A 160 -6.58 -0.18 19.84
CA ASP A 160 -7.63 -1.02 20.42
C ASP A 160 -8.08 -1.99 19.35
N ASP A 161 -7.38 -3.12 19.23
CA ASP A 161 -7.72 -4.17 18.29
C ASP A 161 -8.83 -5.04 18.90
N PRO A 162 -9.95 -5.25 18.20
CA PRO A 162 -11.02 -6.15 18.68
C PRO A 162 -10.57 -7.57 19.01
N ASN A 163 -9.50 -8.06 18.35
CA ASN A 163 -8.95 -9.40 18.59
C ASN A 163 -7.94 -9.42 19.76
N VAL A 164 -7.29 -8.29 20.01
CA VAL A 164 -6.30 -8.11 21.09
C VAL A 164 -6.57 -6.77 21.76
N PRO A 165 -7.59 -6.68 22.63
CA PRO A 165 -7.98 -5.42 23.27
C PRO A 165 -6.82 -4.78 24.01
N LEU A 166 -6.70 -3.45 23.89
CA LEU A 166 -5.73 -2.68 24.61
C LEU A 166 -6.14 -2.57 26.09
N GLU A 167 -5.26 -2.98 26.99
CA GLU A 167 -5.54 -3.00 28.43
C GLU A 167 -4.47 -2.20 29.19
N VAL A 168 -4.89 -1.49 30.22
CA VAL A 168 -4.01 -0.87 31.22
C VAL A 168 -4.18 -1.64 32.52
N THR A 169 -3.15 -2.43 32.87
CA THR A 169 -3.17 -3.29 34.06
C THR A 169 -2.21 -2.74 35.12
N PHE A 170 -2.70 -2.62 36.35
CA PHE A 170 -1.93 -2.20 37.49
C PHE A 170 -1.18 -3.39 38.15
N PRO A 171 -0.15 -3.13 38.99
CA PRO A 171 0.62 -4.20 39.60
C PRO A 171 -0.17 -5.17 40.49
N ASP A 172 -1.32 -4.75 41.01
CA ASP A 172 -2.27 -5.59 41.78
C ASP A 172 -3.19 -6.43 40.88
N GLY A 173 -2.98 -6.38 39.55
CA GLY A 173 -3.76 -7.12 38.57
C GLY A 173 -5.09 -6.46 38.17
N LYS A 174 -5.42 -5.30 38.74
CA LYS A 174 -6.63 -4.58 38.35
C LYS A 174 -6.47 -3.89 37.00
N LYS A 175 -7.54 -3.95 36.22
CA LYS A 175 -7.62 -3.29 34.91
C LYS A 175 -8.27 -1.92 35.06
N ALA A 176 -7.66 -0.91 34.44
CA ALA A 176 -8.22 0.43 34.37
C ALA A 176 -9.27 0.51 33.24
N GLU A 177 -10.28 1.33 33.46
CA GLU A 177 -11.24 1.67 32.42
C GLU A 177 -10.65 2.74 31.48
N ILE A 178 -10.35 2.36 30.24
CA ILE A 178 -9.89 3.29 29.21
C ILE A 178 -11.06 4.18 28.79
N LYS A 179 -10.91 5.50 28.90
CA LYS A 179 -11.92 6.47 28.51
C LYS A 179 -11.70 7.00 27.10
N SER A 180 -10.47 7.16 26.68
CA SER A 180 -10.15 7.61 25.31
C SER A 180 -8.73 7.25 24.90
N ILE A 181 -8.58 7.04 23.59
CA ILE A 181 -7.29 6.89 22.91
C ILE A 181 -7.21 8.03 21.88
N SER A 182 -6.06 8.70 21.81
CA SER A 182 -5.88 9.79 20.82
C SER A 182 -5.95 9.26 19.38
N SER A 183 -6.36 10.11 18.45
CA SER A 183 -6.33 9.78 17.00
C SER A 183 -4.92 9.50 16.47
N THR A 184 -3.90 10.07 17.13
CA THR A 184 -2.48 9.81 16.83
C THR A 184 -1.94 8.53 17.45
N ARG A 185 -2.76 7.79 18.21
CA ARG A 185 -2.37 6.55 18.91
C ARG A 185 -1.18 6.73 19.88
N SER A 186 -1.03 7.94 20.41
CA SER A 186 0.11 8.33 21.29
C SER A 186 -0.28 8.63 22.72
N THR A 187 -1.59 8.69 23.03
CA THR A 187 -2.06 8.93 24.39
C THR A 187 -3.26 8.06 24.74
N ILE A 188 -3.29 7.59 26.00
CA ILE A 188 -4.43 6.88 26.60
C ILE A 188 -4.85 7.64 27.83
N THR A 189 -6.14 7.96 27.95
CA THR A 189 -6.73 8.48 29.18
C THR A 189 -7.60 7.38 29.80
N PHE A 190 -7.40 7.12 31.07
CA PHE A 190 -8.07 6.06 31.82
C PHE A 190 -8.43 6.50 33.24
N VAL A 191 -9.33 5.75 33.87
CA VAL A 191 -9.68 5.94 35.28
C VAL A 191 -8.76 5.07 36.14
N VAL A 192 -8.11 5.68 37.14
CA VAL A 192 -7.28 4.96 38.08
C VAL A 192 -8.16 4.04 38.95
N PRO A 193 -7.93 2.72 38.97
CA PRO A 193 -8.74 1.82 39.78
C PRO A 193 -8.48 2.03 41.28
N GLU A 194 -9.44 1.66 42.11
CA GLU A 194 -9.24 1.62 43.53
C GLU A 194 -8.21 0.54 43.90
N CYS A 195 -7.04 0.90 44.33
CA CYS A 195 -6.03 -0.04 44.82
C CYS A 195 -6.45 -0.61 46.19
N THR A 196 -6.43 -1.91 46.34
CA THR A 196 -6.49 -2.55 47.67
C THR A 196 -5.07 -2.48 48.26
N THR A 197 -4.89 -1.69 49.29
CA THR A 197 -3.70 -1.73 50.12
C THR A 197 -3.62 -3.03 50.88
#